data_3c8789f7d7d096b3255ad4a478ef0362
#
_entry.id   3c8789f7d7d096b3255ad4a478ef0362
#
_cell.length_a   1.000
_cell.length_b   1.000
_cell.length_c   1.000
_cell.angle_alpha   90.00
_cell.angle_beta   90.00
_cell.angle_gamma   90.00
#
_symmetry.space_group_name_H-M   'P 1'
#
loop_
_entity.id
_entity.type
_entity.pdbx_description
1 polymer ?
#
loop_
_entity_poly.entity_id
_entity_poly.type
_entity_poly.pdbx_seq_one_letter_code
_entity_poly.pdbx_strand_id
1 'polypeptide(L)'
;MGGNEMKYDLVFEGGGAKGMVFVGALEVFEQEGHEFDRLLGTSAGAITATSLAAGYSSQELNELLAETEDGKPVFAKFMGAPAPFSEEEIRDSAIRAFLESVDLPLVPDFLERKLDEKLVNALATQPRFRHLFSFIERGGWFGADAFLAWMRRNLDEIYERHREAGTIEAQPKSFGAMN
;
A
#
# COMPACT_ATOMS: atom_id res chain seq x y z
N MET A 1 44.61 -3.43 12.25
CA MET A 1 44.23 -2.10 11.72
C MET A 1 42.72 -2.17 11.59
N GLY A 2 41.98 -1.61 12.53
CA GLY A 2 40.53 -1.54 12.46
C GLY A 2 40.13 -0.59 11.33
N GLY A 3 39.66 -1.15 10.23
CA GLY A 3 38.99 -0.36 9.21
C GLY A 3 37.84 0.36 9.88
N ASN A 4 37.74 1.65 9.65
CA ASN A 4 36.58 2.43 10.06
C ASN A 4 35.42 1.93 9.20
N GLU A 5 34.62 1.00 9.72
CA GLU A 5 33.42 0.51 9.03
C GLU A 5 32.49 1.70 8.80
N MET A 6 32.43 2.13 7.57
CA MET A 6 31.66 3.31 7.19
C MET A 6 30.19 2.87 7.04
N LYS A 7 29.32 3.41 7.90
CA LYS A 7 27.87 3.21 7.82
C LYS A 7 27.23 4.29 6.98
N TYR A 8 26.28 3.93 6.19
CA TYR A 8 25.59 4.81 5.25
C TYR A 8 24.13 5.03 5.65
N ASP A 9 23.64 6.24 5.44
CA ASP A 9 22.20 6.50 5.45
C ASP A 9 21.65 6.26 4.06
N LEU A 10 20.67 5.35 3.92
CA LEU A 10 20.09 5.01 2.64
C LEU A 10 18.74 5.71 2.46
N VAL A 11 18.59 6.36 1.32
CA VAL A 11 17.37 7.06 0.93
C VAL A 11 16.84 6.47 -0.38
N PHE A 12 15.64 5.89 -0.34
CA PHE A 12 14.98 5.26 -1.47
C PHE A 12 13.84 6.13 -1.98
N GLU A 13 13.90 6.51 -3.23
CA GLU A 13 12.83 7.28 -3.87
C GLU A 13 11.59 6.42 -4.18
N GLY A 14 10.47 7.08 -4.48
CA GLY A 14 9.29 6.45 -5.03
C GLY A 14 9.48 6.14 -6.51
N GLY A 15 8.84 5.08 -7.03
CA GLY A 15 8.97 4.72 -8.44
C GLY A 15 8.09 3.56 -8.90
N GLY A 16 7.18 3.09 -8.06
CA GLY A 16 6.33 1.92 -8.36
C GLY A 16 7.18 0.69 -8.70
N ALA A 17 6.90 0.02 -9.81
CA ALA A 17 7.64 -1.17 -10.24
C ALA A 17 9.15 -0.94 -10.46
N LYS A 18 9.58 0.30 -10.66
CA LYS A 18 11.02 0.64 -10.76
C LYS A 18 11.76 0.45 -9.42
N GLY A 19 11.06 0.33 -8.30
CA GLY A 19 11.65 0.02 -6.99
C GLY A 19 12.46 -1.28 -6.97
N MET A 20 12.21 -2.20 -7.90
CA MET A 20 13.02 -3.42 -8.05
C MET A 20 14.50 -3.13 -8.39
N VAL A 21 14.81 -1.96 -8.94
CA VAL A 21 16.20 -1.53 -9.23
C VAL A 21 17.00 -1.37 -7.91
N PHE A 22 16.34 -1.01 -6.82
CA PHE A 22 17.00 -0.88 -5.52
C PHE A 22 17.59 -2.20 -5.04
N VAL A 23 16.96 -3.33 -5.35
CA VAL A 23 17.42 -4.65 -4.95
C VAL A 23 18.79 -4.96 -5.54
N GLY A 24 18.97 -4.69 -6.85
CA GLY A 24 20.27 -4.88 -7.50
C GLY A 24 21.36 -3.95 -6.95
N ALA A 25 21.01 -2.71 -6.62
CA ALA A 25 21.95 -1.78 -5.99
C ALA A 25 22.32 -2.23 -4.57
N LEU A 26 21.36 -2.74 -3.80
CA LEU A 26 21.60 -3.29 -2.46
C LEU A 26 22.46 -4.54 -2.48
N GLU A 27 22.27 -5.41 -3.47
CA GLU A 27 23.10 -6.61 -3.63
C GLU A 27 24.58 -6.23 -3.78
N VAL A 28 24.89 -5.24 -4.63
CA VAL A 28 26.26 -4.73 -4.78
C VAL A 28 26.75 -4.07 -3.49
N PHE A 29 25.91 -3.29 -2.83
CA PHE A 29 26.21 -2.62 -1.58
C PHE A 29 26.62 -3.62 -0.47
N GLU A 30 25.88 -4.71 -0.34
CA GLU A 30 26.15 -5.79 0.59
C GLU A 30 27.42 -6.59 0.20
N GLN A 31 27.62 -6.89 -1.10
CA GLN A 31 28.80 -7.59 -1.61
C GLN A 31 30.09 -6.81 -1.36
N GLU A 32 30.05 -5.49 -1.42
CA GLU A 32 31.20 -4.62 -1.11
C GLU A 32 31.44 -4.48 0.42
N GLY A 33 30.62 -5.13 1.25
CA GLY A 33 30.74 -5.12 2.70
C GLY A 33 30.32 -3.81 3.37
N HIS A 34 29.48 -3.05 2.70
CA HIS A 34 28.95 -1.82 3.27
C HIS A 34 27.78 -2.11 4.23
N GLU A 35 27.69 -1.28 5.27
CA GLU A 35 26.59 -1.31 6.23
C GLU A 35 25.75 -0.03 6.17
N PHE A 36 24.49 -0.13 6.51
CA PHE A 36 23.64 1.04 6.66
C PHE A 36 23.27 1.28 8.13
N ASP A 37 22.97 2.54 8.46
CA ASP A 37 22.54 2.96 9.79
C ASP A 37 21.06 3.39 9.76
N ARG A 38 20.73 4.40 8.96
CA ARG A 38 19.37 4.93 8.85
C ARG A 38 18.79 4.67 7.47
N LEU A 39 17.49 4.43 7.46
CA LEU A 39 16.73 4.14 6.25
C LEU A 39 15.59 5.15 6.11
N LEU A 40 15.44 5.72 4.94
CA LEU A 40 14.34 6.58 4.56
C LEU A 40 13.79 6.12 3.21
N GLY A 41 12.48 6.05 3.07
CA GLY A 41 11.87 5.64 1.81
C GLY A 41 10.53 6.30 1.54
N THR A 42 10.20 6.47 0.27
CA THR A 42 8.92 6.97 -0.20
C THR A 42 8.27 5.97 -1.16
N SER A 43 6.97 5.64 -1.01
CA SER A 43 6.24 4.71 -1.87
C SER A 43 6.96 3.35 -1.97
N ALA A 44 7.35 2.91 -3.17
CA ALA A 44 8.14 1.67 -3.36
C ALA A 44 9.43 1.66 -2.54
N GLY A 45 10.10 2.81 -2.40
CA GLY A 45 11.27 2.95 -1.53
C GLY A 45 10.94 2.76 -0.05
N ALA A 46 9.72 3.10 0.40
CA ALA A 46 9.31 2.83 1.77
C ALA A 46 9.12 1.32 2.03
N ILE A 47 8.66 0.56 1.03
CA ILE A 47 8.59 -0.91 1.11
C ILE A 47 9.98 -1.47 1.29
N THR A 48 10.95 -1.08 0.44
CA THR A 48 12.35 -1.49 0.52
C THR A 48 12.96 -1.14 1.88
N ALA A 49 12.83 0.11 2.32
CA ALA A 49 13.35 0.58 3.61
C ALA A 49 12.76 -0.21 4.79
N THR A 50 11.46 -0.46 4.77
CA THR A 50 10.78 -1.23 5.84
C THR A 50 11.23 -2.68 5.86
N SER A 51 11.37 -3.32 4.70
CA SER A 51 11.84 -4.70 4.61
C SER A 51 13.29 -4.85 5.11
N LEU A 52 14.19 -3.94 4.70
CA LEU A 52 15.57 -3.92 5.21
C LEU A 52 15.61 -3.69 6.73
N ALA A 53 14.81 -2.74 7.24
CA ALA A 53 14.73 -2.50 8.68
C ALA A 53 14.18 -3.70 9.47
N ALA A 54 13.34 -4.52 8.83
CA ALA A 54 12.83 -5.76 9.40
C ALA A 54 13.86 -6.91 9.36
N GLY A 55 14.98 -6.75 8.63
CA GLY A 55 16.07 -7.72 8.56
C GLY A 55 16.09 -8.60 7.31
N TYR A 56 15.35 -8.22 6.26
CA TYR A 56 15.50 -8.88 4.95
C TYR A 56 16.83 -8.49 4.30
N SER A 57 17.55 -9.47 3.74
CA SER A 57 18.68 -9.23 2.84
C SER A 57 18.20 -8.79 1.45
N SER A 58 19.13 -8.29 0.61
CA SER A 58 18.82 -7.94 -0.78
C SER A 58 18.31 -9.14 -1.57
N GLN A 59 18.88 -10.32 -1.36
CA GLN A 59 18.44 -11.55 -2.01
C GLN A 59 17.00 -11.93 -1.61
N GLU A 60 16.68 -11.94 -0.31
CA GLU A 60 15.34 -12.24 0.19
C GLU A 60 14.32 -11.21 -0.30
N LEU A 61 14.73 -9.93 -0.37
CA LEU A 61 13.89 -8.88 -0.91
C LEU A 61 13.61 -9.07 -2.41
N ASN A 62 14.59 -9.58 -3.17
CA ASN A 62 14.39 -9.94 -4.58
C ASN A 62 13.35 -11.05 -4.73
N GLU A 63 13.45 -12.11 -3.93
CA GLU A 63 12.50 -13.22 -3.92
C GLU A 63 11.10 -12.74 -3.55
N LEU A 64 10.99 -11.90 -2.54
CA LEU A 64 9.75 -11.31 -2.06
C LEU A 64 9.04 -10.45 -3.14
N LEU A 65 9.80 -9.63 -3.85
CA LEU A 65 9.26 -8.77 -4.91
C LEU A 65 9.01 -9.51 -6.23
N ALA A 66 9.68 -10.65 -6.45
CA ALA A 66 9.44 -11.53 -7.60
C ALA A 66 8.28 -12.50 -7.38
N GLU A 67 7.64 -12.48 -6.20
CA GLU A 67 6.53 -13.36 -5.85
C GLU A 67 5.38 -13.24 -6.88
N THR A 68 4.87 -14.38 -7.30
CA THR A 68 3.75 -14.45 -8.24
C THR A 68 2.61 -15.26 -7.65
N GLU A 69 1.39 -14.83 -7.93
CA GLU A 69 0.16 -15.53 -7.58
C GLU A 69 -0.76 -15.58 -8.80
N ASP A 70 -1.23 -16.78 -9.15
CA ASP A 70 -2.00 -17.03 -10.39
C ASP A 70 -1.26 -16.55 -11.66
N GLY A 71 0.08 -16.68 -11.69
CA GLY A 71 0.92 -16.28 -12.82
C GLY A 71 1.08 -14.76 -13.01
N LYS A 72 0.66 -13.96 -12.05
CA LYS A 72 0.82 -12.49 -12.04
C LYS A 72 1.69 -12.05 -10.88
N PRO A 73 2.53 -11.03 -11.06
CA PRO A 73 3.29 -10.46 -9.96
C PRO A 73 2.37 -10.00 -8.82
N VAL A 74 2.69 -10.36 -7.59
CA VAL A 74 1.88 -9.99 -6.40
C VAL A 74 1.75 -8.48 -6.27
N PHE A 75 2.80 -7.72 -6.58
CA PHE A 75 2.77 -6.26 -6.54
C PHE A 75 1.72 -5.64 -7.49
N ALA A 76 1.31 -6.34 -8.57
CA ALA A 76 0.25 -5.85 -9.45
C ALA A 76 -1.12 -5.81 -8.74
N LYS A 77 -1.30 -6.59 -7.66
CA LYS A 77 -2.51 -6.58 -6.83
C LYS A 77 -2.57 -5.39 -5.87
N PHE A 78 -1.43 -4.72 -5.62
CA PHE A 78 -1.39 -3.54 -4.72
C PHE A 78 -2.16 -2.34 -5.28
N MET A 79 -2.43 -2.34 -6.59
CA MET A 79 -3.31 -1.39 -7.26
C MET A 79 -4.67 -2.01 -7.58
N GLY A 80 -5.20 -2.77 -6.64
CA GLY A 80 -6.49 -3.45 -6.77
C GLY A 80 -7.68 -2.48 -6.80
N ALA A 81 -8.82 -2.98 -7.24
CA ALA A 81 -10.05 -2.20 -7.17
C ALA A 81 -10.37 -1.83 -5.70
N PRO A 82 -10.91 -0.64 -5.46
CA PRO A 82 -11.39 -0.28 -4.13
C PRO A 82 -12.42 -1.28 -3.62
N ALA A 83 -12.47 -1.49 -2.31
CA ALA A 83 -13.52 -2.29 -1.69
C ALA A 83 -14.91 -1.78 -2.10
N PRO A 84 -15.91 -2.65 -2.23
CA PRO A 84 -17.29 -2.22 -2.47
C PRO A 84 -17.73 -1.19 -1.43
N PHE A 85 -18.57 -0.27 -1.85
CA PHE A 85 -19.18 0.71 -0.95
C PHE A 85 -20.40 0.11 -0.28
N SER A 86 -20.57 0.37 1.01
CA SER A 86 -21.77 0.03 1.75
C SER A 86 -22.94 0.94 1.32
N GLU A 87 -24.18 0.51 1.59
CA GLU A 87 -25.37 1.34 1.34
C GLU A 87 -25.32 2.65 2.12
N GLU A 88 -24.73 2.65 3.32
CA GLU A 88 -24.54 3.83 4.14
C GLU A 88 -23.55 4.83 3.51
N GLU A 89 -22.38 4.36 3.06
CA GLU A 89 -21.41 5.19 2.36
C GLU A 89 -21.97 5.78 1.07
N ILE A 90 -22.79 5.03 0.33
CA ILE A 90 -23.44 5.51 -0.90
C ILE A 90 -24.48 6.57 -0.55
N ARG A 91 -25.31 6.34 0.47
CA ARG A 91 -26.36 7.28 0.92
C ARG A 91 -25.77 8.59 1.40
N ASP A 92 -24.68 8.54 2.16
CA ASP A 92 -24.09 9.69 2.83
C ASP A 92 -22.94 10.30 2.00
N SER A 93 -22.81 9.92 0.71
CA SER A 93 -21.72 10.36 -0.16
C SER A 93 -21.79 11.84 -0.52
N ALA A 94 -20.61 12.46 -0.66
CA ALA A 94 -20.48 13.85 -1.12
C ALA A 94 -21.00 14.02 -2.54
N ILE A 95 -20.84 12.99 -3.39
CA ILE A 95 -21.41 12.98 -4.76
C ILE A 95 -22.92 13.09 -4.71
N ARG A 96 -23.58 12.34 -3.82
CA ARG A 96 -25.02 12.43 -3.64
C ARG A 96 -25.44 13.81 -3.17
N ALA A 97 -24.80 14.31 -2.12
CA ALA A 97 -25.09 15.65 -1.59
C ALA A 97 -24.89 16.74 -2.65
N PHE A 98 -23.88 16.60 -3.50
CA PHE A 98 -23.66 17.52 -4.62
C PHE A 98 -24.80 17.44 -5.65
N LEU A 99 -25.19 16.24 -6.10
CA LEU A 99 -26.28 16.07 -7.07
C LEU A 99 -27.60 16.62 -6.53
N GLU A 100 -27.94 16.33 -5.28
CA GLU A 100 -29.13 16.84 -4.60
C GLU A 100 -29.13 18.38 -4.43
N SER A 101 -27.97 19.03 -4.55
CA SER A 101 -27.85 20.51 -4.50
C SER A 101 -28.01 21.19 -5.85
N VAL A 102 -28.07 20.42 -6.96
CA VAL A 102 -28.17 20.93 -8.31
C VAL A 102 -29.61 20.84 -8.78
N ASP A 103 -30.34 21.98 -8.75
CA ASP A 103 -31.68 22.09 -9.33
C ASP A 103 -31.61 22.04 -10.86
N LEU A 104 -32.24 21.04 -11.45
CA LEU A 104 -32.39 20.95 -12.91
C LEU A 104 -33.67 21.63 -13.36
N PRO A 105 -33.61 22.80 -14.00
CA PRO A 105 -34.80 23.49 -14.47
C PRO A 105 -35.56 22.59 -15.45
N LEU A 106 -36.87 22.42 -15.23
CA LEU A 106 -37.82 21.62 -16.03
C LEU A 106 -37.88 20.11 -15.71
N VAL A 107 -37.16 19.60 -14.70
CA VAL A 107 -37.32 18.22 -14.24
C VAL A 107 -38.12 18.22 -12.92
N PRO A 108 -39.22 17.45 -12.80
CA PRO A 108 -39.94 17.34 -11.53
C PRO A 108 -39.08 16.68 -10.44
N ASP A 109 -39.10 17.20 -9.22
CA ASP A 109 -38.28 16.78 -8.07
C ASP A 109 -38.27 15.27 -7.82
N PHE A 110 -39.37 14.55 -8.06
CA PHE A 110 -39.46 13.12 -7.85
C PHE A 110 -38.70 12.29 -8.92
N LEU A 111 -38.57 12.84 -10.13
CA LEU A 111 -37.79 12.25 -11.22
C LEU A 111 -36.30 12.55 -11.02
N GLU A 112 -35.97 13.72 -10.57
CA GLU A 112 -34.63 14.16 -10.23
C GLU A 112 -34.03 13.26 -9.17
N ARG A 113 -34.68 13.07 -8.02
CA ARG A 113 -34.24 12.16 -6.95
C ARG A 113 -34.03 10.73 -7.43
N LYS A 114 -34.86 10.20 -8.31
CA LYS A 114 -34.69 8.85 -8.87
C LYS A 114 -33.52 8.74 -9.83
N LEU A 115 -33.23 9.81 -10.57
CA LEU A 115 -32.09 9.88 -11.47
C LEU A 115 -30.78 9.97 -10.66
N ASP A 116 -30.76 10.80 -9.64
CA ASP A 116 -29.62 10.98 -8.75
C ASP A 116 -29.28 9.68 -8.02
N GLU A 117 -30.26 9.00 -7.44
CA GLU A 117 -30.07 7.73 -6.79
C GLU A 117 -29.51 6.65 -7.74
N LYS A 118 -30.03 6.56 -8.96
CA LYS A 118 -29.52 5.62 -9.97
C LYS A 118 -28.12 5.97 -10.42
N LEU A 119 -27.80 7.25 -10.57
CA LEU A 119 -26.49 7.73 -10.99
C LEU A 119 -25.45 7.44 -9.90
N VAL A 120 -25.75 7.80 -8.65
CA VAL A 120 -24.86 7.53 -7.50
C VAL A 120 -24.61 6.03 -7.35
N ASN A 121 -25.66 5.21 -7.39
CA ASN A 121 -25.52 3.75 -7.33
C ASN A 121 -24.68 3.20 -8.49
N ALA A 122 -24.86 3.72 -9.70
CA ALA A 122 -24.06 3.30 -10.85
C ALA A 122 -22.58 3.67 -10.68
N LEU A 123 -22.28 4.86 -10.18
CA LEU A 123 -20.91 5.30 -9.90
C LEU A 123 -20.24 4.45 -8.82
N ALA A 124 -20.96 4.11 -7.76
CA ALA A 124 -20.44 3.33 -6.64
C ALA A 124 -20.27 1.85 -6.96
N THR A 125 -21.18 1.25 -7.74
CA THR A 125 -21.24 -0.20 -7.93
C THR A 125 -20.58 -0.69 -9.22
N GLN A 126 -20.63 0.11 -10.30
CA GLN A 126 -20.03 -0.31 -11.56
C GLN A 126 -18.49 -0.28 -11.49
N PRO A 127 -17.79 -1.38 -11.83
CA PRO A 127 -16.32 -1.46 -11.74
C PRO A 127 -15.61 -0.32 -12.47
N ARG A 128 -16.21 0.15 -13.57
CA ARG A 128 -15.68 1.22 -14.42
C ARG A 128 -15.57 2.56 -13.70
N PHE A 129 -16.51 2.87 -12.80
CA PHE A 129 -16.61 4.16 -12.12
C PHE A 129 -16.21 4.09 -10.63
N ARG A 130 -16.08 2.89 -10.08
CA ARG A 130 -15.76 2.69 -8.65
C ARG A 130 -14.49 3.39 -8.21
N HIS A 131 -13.47 3.42 -9.07
CA HIS A 131 -12.22 4.12 -8.78
C HIS A 131 -12.43 5.63 -8.63
N LEU A 132 -13.24 6.23 -9.52
CA LEU A 132 -13.58 7.65 -9.45
C LEU A 132 -14.39 7.95 -8.18
N PHE A 133 -15.39 7.14 -7.88
CA PHE A 133 -16.20 7.27 -6.67
C PHE A 133 -15.31 7.14 -5.42
N SER A 134 -14.41 6.17 -5.38
CA SER A 134 -13.45 5.98 -4.29
C SER A 134 -12.52 7.18 -4.13
N PHE A 135 -12.05 7.76 -5.23
CA PHE A 135 -11.19 8.94 -5.18
C PHE A 135 -11.89 10.12 -4.52
N ILE A 136 -13.16 10.35 -4.84
CA ILE A 136 -13.94 11.46 -4.29
C ILE A 136 -14.30 11.20 -2.82
N GLU A 137 -14.80 10.00 -2.49
CA GLU A 137 -15.35 9.72 -1.17
C GLU A 137 -14.30 9.27 -0.13
N ARG A 138 -13.26 8.54 -0.57
CA ARG A 138 -12.22 7.96 0.30
C ARG A 138 -10.84 8.59 0.08
N GLY A 139 -10.69 9.50 -0.88
CA GLY A 139 -9.41 10.13 -1.20
C GLY A 139 -8.40 9.21 -1.89
N GLY A 140 -8.82 8.03 -2.38
CA GLY A 140 -7.93 7.04 -2.99
C GLY A 140 -8.51 6.34 -4.22
N TRP A 141 -7.67 6.14 -5.24
CA TRP A 141 -8.07 5.43 -6.47
C TRP A 141 -8.10 3.91 -6.30
N PHE A 142 -7.25 3.35 -5.42
CA PHE A 142 -7.02 1.92 -5.26
C PHE A 142 -7.30 1.46 -3.83
N GLY A 143 -7.67 0.19 -3.69
CA GLY A 143 -7.74 -0.47 -2.39
C GLY A 143 -6.34 -0.84 -1.89
N ALA A 144 -6.09 -0.67 -0.60
CA ALA A 144 -4.83 -1.04 0.04
C ALA A 144 -4.83 -2.45 0.66
N ASP A 145 -5.96 -3.15 0.64
CA ASP A 145 -6.15 -4.38 1.40
C ASP A 145 -5.15 -5.48 1.01
N ALA A 146 -4.91 -5.67 -0.29
CA ALA A 146 -3.96 -6.66 -0.78
C ALA A 146 -2.52 -6.31 -0.36
N PHE A 147 -2.15 -5.03 -0.43
CA PHE A 147 -0.85 -4.55 0.02
C PHE A 147 -0.67 -4.72 1.53
N LEU A 148 -1.66 -4.35 2.32
CA LEU A 148 -1.61 -4.47 3.78
C LEU A 148 -1.54 -5.94 4.22
N ALA A 149 -2.30 -6.83 3.57
CA ALA A 149 -2.25 -8.26 3.85
C ALA A 149 -0.86 -8.84 3.52
N TRP A 150 -0.30 -8.48 2.36
CA TRP A 150 1.02 -8.92 1.93
C TRP A 150 2.12 -8.39 2.87
N MET A 151 2.12 -7.11 3.18
CA MET A 151 3.12 -6.51 4.06
C MET A 151 3.05 -7.13 5.47
N ARG A 152 1.85 -7.30 6.01
CA ARG A 152 1.67 -7.92 7.34
C ARG A 152 2.18 -9.35 7.38
N ARG A 153 1.83 -10.18 6.39
CA ARG A 153 2.32 -11.56 6.29
C ARG A 153 3.86 -11.60 6.34
N ASN A 154 4.50 -10.79 5.53
CA ASN A 154 5.96 -10.79 5.43
C ASN A 154 6.65 -10.25 6.68
N LEU A 155 6.12 -9.18 7.28
CA LEU A 155 6.65 -8.66 8.54
C LEU A 155 6.43 -9.63 9.72
N ASP A 156 5.31 -10.34 9.75
CA ASP A 156 5.06 -11.38 10.77
C ASP A 156 6.03 -12.55 10.59
N GLU A 157 6.31 -12.97 9.35
CA GLU A 157 7.25 -14.06 9.06
C GLU A 157 8.67 -13.73 9.51
N ILE A 158 9.18 -12.56 9.14
CA ILE A 158 10.54 -12.15 9.54
C ILE A 158 10.63 -11.94 11.05
N TYR A 159 9.58 -11.42 11.69
CA TYR A 159 9.51 -11.28 13.14
C TYR A 159 9.63 -12.64 13.85
N GLU A 160 8.83 -13.64 13.41
CA GLU A 160 8.90 -14.97 14.01
C GLU A 160 10.29 -15.62 13.81
N ARG A 161 10.92 -15.44 12.66
CA ARG A 161 12.29 -15.88 12.39
C ARG A 161 13.30 -15.30 13.39
N HIS A 162 13.23 -13.99 13.62
CA HIS A 162 14.11 -13.32 14.59
C HIS A 162 13.84 -13.75 16.04
N ARG A 163 12.57 -13.98 16.36
CA ARG A 163 12.16 -14.47 17.67
C ARG A 163 12.70 -15.87 17.93
N GLU A 164 12.59 -16.78 16.96
CA GLU A 164 13.11 -18.15 17.06
C GLU A 164 14.64 -18.19 17.13
N ALA A 165 15.31 -17.27 16.42
CA ALA A 165 16.76 -17.11 16.50
C ALA A 165 17.24 -16.44 17.81
N GLY A 166 16.32 -15.95 18.66
CA GLY A 166 16.66 -15.26 19.91
C GLY A 166 17.32 -13.90 19.72
N THR A 167 17.19 -13.30 18.53
CA THR A 167 17.77 -12.00 18.20
C THR A 167 16.90 -10.83 18.66
N ILE A 168 15.63 -11.08 18.96
CA ILE A 168 14.70 -10.10 19.53
C ILE A 168 13.95 -10.68 20.72
N GLU A 169 13.70 -9.86 21.73
CA GLU A 169 12.78 -10.21 22.82
C GLU A 169 11.33 -10.22 22.30
N ALA A 170 10.52 -11.12 22.86
CA ALA A 170 9.09 -11.19 22.51
C ALA A 170 8.38 -9.89 22.94
N GLN A 171 8.26 -8.96 22.00
CA GLN A 171 7.44 -7.76 22.20
C GLN A 171 6.00 -7.97 21.71
N PRO A 172 5.01 -7.31 22.28
CA PRO A 172 3.63 -7.43 21.83
C PRO A 172 3.52 -6.91 20.38
N LYS A 173 2.89 -7.71 19.52
CA LYS A 173 2.66 -7.43 18.09
C LYS A 173 1.67 -6.26 17.89
N SER A 174 1.94 -5.08 18.41
CA SER A 174 1.10 -3.93 18.14
C SER A 174 1.92 -2.67 17.89
N PHE A 175 1.69 -2.06 16.75
CA PHE A 175 2.16 -0.70 16.45
C PHE A 175 1.67 0.35 17.45
N GLY A 176 0.69 0.03 18.30
CA GLY A 176 0.15 0.91 19.35
C GLY A 176 0.97 0.95 20.64
N ALA A 177 2.04 0.19 20.76
CA ALA A 177 2.94 0.17 21.93
C ALA A 177 4.22 0.99 21.75
N MET A 178 4.33 1.73 20.67
CA MET A 178 5.43 2.68 20.42
C MET A 178 4.98 4.08 20.86
N ASN A 179 4.73 4.26 22.16
CA ASN A 179 4.65 5.58 22.83
C ASN A 179 5.81 5.72 23.79
#